data_86a7584773cd99599008ed0c7c024593
#
_entry.id   86a7584773cd99599008ed0c7c024593
#
_cell.length_a   1.000
_cell.length_b   1.000
_cell.length_c   1.000
_cell.angle_alpha   90.00
_cell.angle_beta   90.00
_cell.angle_gamma   90.00
#
_symmetry.space_group_name_H-M   'P 1'
#
loop_
_entity.id
_entity.type
_entity.pdbx_description
1 polymer ?
#
loop_
_entity_poly.entity_id
_entity_poly.type
_entity_poly.pdbx_seq_one_letter_code
_entity_poly.pdbx_strand_id
1 'polypeptide(L)'
;MMIGAIITAFLLGLLPGAMAGVKWGAGSRVKVGLSEGALLVLSAVFLCWSGWFKVALHPAWFLIFCFVFSFFAGFQFPAVAQLIGEDQSPAAGCLAADLCGAAVGALVVGTLLIPLWGVGIAVLLLILVKVSSGLLLLFSRQAE
;
A
#
# COMPACT_ATOMS: atom_id res chain seq x y z
N MET A 1 -5.89 -22.79 -7.40
CA MET A 1 -6.50 -22.47 -6.09
C MET A 1 -5.78 -21.41 -5.29
N MET A 2 -4.45 -21.22 -5.40
CA MET A 2 -3.72 -20.20 -4.61
C MET A 2 -4.06 -18.75 -4.95
N ILE A 3 -4.32 -18.41 -6.21
CA ILE A 3 -4.62 -17.03 -6.64
C ILE A 3 -5.89 -16.50 -5.94
N GLY A 4 -6.96 -17.32 -5.89
CA GLY A 4 -8.19 -16.95 -5.20
C GLY A 4 -7.98 -16.70 -3.70
N ALA A 5 -7.17 -17.54 -3.03
CA ALA A 5 -6.85 -17.36 -1.61
C ALA A 5 -6.08 -16.05 -1.35
N ILE A 6 -5.15 -15.66 -2.25
CA ILE A 6 -4.41 -14.41 -2.15
C ILE A 6 -5.36 -13.21 -2.30
N ILE A 7 -6.24 -13.23 -3.31
CA ILE A 7 -7.23 -12.18 -3.52
C ILE A 7 -8.17 -12.06 -2.31
N THR A 8 -8.63 -13.19 -1.78
CA THR A 8 -9.50 -13.21 -0.60
C THR A 8 -8.79 -12.65 0.63
N ALA A 9 -7.55 -13.08 0.89
CA ALA A 9 -6.76 -12.55 2.00
C ALA A 9 -6.53 -11.03 1.89
N PHE A 10 -6.26 -10.56 0.66
CA PHE A 10 -6.09 -9.13 0.38
C PHE A 10 -7.39 -8.35 0.65
N LEU A 11 -8.52 -8.80 0.15
CA LEU A 11 -9.82 -8.15 0.38
C LEU A 11 -10.24 -8.19 1.85
N LEU A 12 -10.00 -9.31 2.53
CA LEU A 12 -10.27 -9.45 3.96
C LEU A 12 -9.42 -8.50 4.83
N GLY A 13 -8.22 -8.17 4.41
CA GLY A 13 -7.40 -7.18 5.10
C GLY A 13 -7.82 -5.74 4.80
N LEU A 14 -8.19 -5.46 3.55
CA LEU A 14 -8.54 -4.13 3.08
C LEU A 14 -9.80 -3.58 3.78
N LEU A 15 -10.80 -4.43 3.99
CA LEU A 15 -12.07 -4.04 4.62
C LEU A 15 -11.88 -3.52 6.06
N PRO A 16 -11.31 -4.27 7.01
CA PRO A 16 -11.09 -3.77 8.37
C PRO A 16 -10.08 -2.62 8.40
N GLY A 17 -9.10 -2.58 7.48
CA GLY A 17 -8.20 -1.45 7.32
C GLY A 17 -8.94 -0.16 7.00
N ALA A 18 -9.85 -0.19 6.02
CA ALA A 18 -10.67 0.96 5.64
C ALA A 18 -11.60 1.40 6.78
N MET A 19 -12.23 0.46 7.48
CA MET A 19 -13.06 0.78 8.67
C MET A 19 -12.24 1.44 9.78
N ALA A 20 -11.03 0.95 10.03
CA ALA A 20 -10.11 1.55 10.99
C ALA A 20 -9.67 2.96 10.55
N GLY A 21 -9.41 3.15 9.25
CA GLY A 21 -9.05 4.44 8.66
C GLY A 21 -10.16 5.48 8.82
N VAL A 22 -11.42 5.11 8.61
CA VAL A 22 -12.57 5.99 8.86
C VAL A 22 -12.67 6.36 10.33
N LYS A 23 -12.55 5.39 11.23
CA LYS A 23 -12.77 5.60 12.67
C LYS A 23 -11.60 6.30 13.36
N TRP A 24 -10.38 5.96 12.99
CA TRP A 24 -9.18 6.41 13.70
C TRP A 24 -8.25 7.30 12.86
N GLY A 25 -8.47 7.37 11.54
CA GLY A 25 -7.67 8.16 10.62
C GLY A 25 -7.99 9.66 10.64
N ALA A 26 -9.14 10.04 11.18
CA ALA A 26 -9.72 11.38 11.10
C ALA A 26 -8.68 12.51 11.34
N GLY A 27 -8.34 13.26 10.28
CA GLY A 27 -7.61 14.52 10.33
C GLY A 27 -6.16 14.46 10.80
N SER A 28 -5.58 13.28 11.02
CA SER A 28 -4.22 13.16 11.57
C SER A 28 -3.19 12.78 10.52
N ARG A 29 -2.43 13.76 10.02
CA ARG A 29 -1.27 13.56 9.12
C ARG A 29 -0.25 12.57 9.72
N VAL A 30 -0.11 12.54 11.05
CA VAL A 30 0.80 11.62 11.74
C VAL A 30 0.38 10.16 11.55
N LYS A 31 -0.92 9.86 11.60
CA LYS A 31 -1.42 8.49 11.41
C LYS A 31 -1.28 8.02 9.96
N VAL A 32 -1.46 8.93 8.99
CA VAL A 32 -1.16 8.65 7.59
C VAL A 32 0.34 8.38 7.40
N GLY A 33 1.20 9.19 7.99
CA GLY A 33 2.65 8.97 7.96
C GLY A 33 3.08 7.64 8.61
N LEU A 34 2.43 7.25 9.72
CA LEU A 34 2.67 5.95 10.37
C LEU A 34 2.27 4.78 9.48
N SER A 35 1.12 4.86 8.81
CA SER A 35 0.68 3.81 7.88
C SER A 35 1.59 3.72 6.64
N GLU A 36 2.07 4.86 6.14
CA GLU A 36 3.07 4.92 5.07
C GLU A 36 4.38 4.25 5.50
N GLY A 37 4.87 4.56 6.69
CA GLY A 37 6.04 3.92 7.28
C GLY A 37 5.87 2.41 7.48
N ALA A 38 4.69 1.97 7.93
CA ALA A 38 4.38 0.55 8.09
C ALA A 38 4.41 -0.19 6.75
N LEU A 39 3.82 0.37 5.69
CA LEU A 39 3.87 -0.20 4.34
C LEU A 39 5.30 -0.26 3.80
N LEU A 40 6.10 0.76 4.05
CA LEU A 40 7.51 0.79 3.66
C LEU A 40 8.30 -0.33 4.36
N VAL A 41 8.14 -0.46 5.68
CA VAL A 41 8.79 -1.52 6.47
C VAL A 41 8.36 -2.90 5.99
N LEU A 42 7.07 -3.13 5.77
CA LEU A 42 6.55 -4.39 5.25
C LEU A 42 7.15 -4.73 3.87
N SER A 43 7.24 -3.74 2.97
CA SER A 43 7.84 -3.94 1.65
C SER A 43 9.34 -4.27 1.75
N ALA A 44 10.07 -3.60 2.66
CA ALA A 44 11.48 -3.87 2.91
C ALA A 44 11.70 -5.26 3.51
N VAL A 45 10.88 -5.66 4.48
CA VAL A 45 10.91 -7.01 5.06
C VAL A 45 10.66 -8.07 4.00
N PHE A 46 9.69 -7.86 3.12
CA PHE A 46 9.40 -8.76 2.01
C PHE A 46 10.59 -8.87 1.04
N LEU A 47 11.23 -7.74 0.70
CA LEU A 47 12.40 -7.72 -0.17
C LEU A 47 13.59 -8.46 0.45
N CYS A 48 13.89 -8.20 1.73
CA CYS A 48 14.95 -8.89 2.45
C CYS A 48 14.67 -10.39 2.55
N TRP A 49 13.42 -10.76 2.83
CA TRP A 49 13.05 -12.17 2.94
C TRP A 49 13.16 -12.90 1.59
N SER A 50 12.60 -12.31 0.52
CA SER A 50 12.64 -12.92 -0.82
C SER A 50 14.06 -13.01 -1.39
N GLY A 51 14.93 -12.04 -1.08
CA GLY A 51 16.31 -11.98 -1.55
C GLY A 51 17.27 -12.89 -0.77
N TRP A 52 17.14 -12.92 0.57
CA TRP A 52 18.12 -13.58 1.43
C TRP A 52 17.81 -15.06 1.70
N PHE A 53 16.53 -15.36 1.90
CA PHE A 53 16.19 -16.71 2.37
C PHE A 53 15.90 -17.72 1.27
N LYS A 54 15.81 -17.42 0.00
CA LYS A 54 15.50 -18.38 -1.10
C LYS A 54 14.63 -19.59 -0.65
N VAL A 55 14.08 -19.51 0.56
CA VAL A 55 13.23 -20.53 1.17
C VAL A 55 11.85 -20.37 0.56
N ALA A 56 11.33 -21.46 0.04
CA ALA A 56 9.94 -21.52 -0.38
C ALA A 56 9.06 -21.10 0.80
N LEU A 57 8.59 -19.86 0.79
CA LEU A 57 7.65 -19.36 1.80
C LEU A 57 6.46 -20.29 1.83
N HIS A 58 6.18 -20.84 3.01
CA HIS A 58 4.96 -21.59 3.21
C HIS A 58 3.76 -20.70 2.81
N PRO A 59 2.83 -21.18 2.00
CA PRO A 59 1.72 -20.36 1.48
C PRO A 59 0.98 -19.55 2.54
N ALA A 60 0.88 -20.07 3.76
CA ALA A 60 0.23 -19.38 4.87
C ALA A 60 0.91 -18.05 5.26
N TRP A 61 2.25 -17.99 5.26
CA TRP A 61 2.98 -16.75 5.56
C TRP A 61 2.74 -15.68 4.50
N PHE A 62 2.65 -16.09 3.24
CA PHE A 62 2.33 -15.17 2.15
C PHE A 62 0.91 -14.60 2.29
N LEU A 63 -0.07 -15.41 2.69
CA LEU A 63 -1.44 -14.96 2.94
C LEU A 63 -1.51 -13.98 4.12
N ILE A 64 -0.80 -14.27 5.21
CA ILE A 64 -0.70 -13.35 6.37
C ILE A 64 -0.07 -12.03 5.95
N PHE A 65 1.01 -12.08 5.19
CA PHE A 65 1.66 -10.87 4.67
C PHE A 65 0.70 -10.05 3.80
N CYS A 66 -0.01 -10.68 2.85
CA CYS A 66 -1.01 -10.02 2.02
C CYS A 66 -2.11 -9.37 2.85
N PHE A 67 -2.61 -10.05 3.88
CA PHE A 67 -3.63 -9.53 4.79
C PHE A 67 -3.13 -8.29 5.55
N VAL A 68 -1.95 -8.36 6.16
CA VAL A 68 -1.37 -7.24 6.92
C VAL A 68 -1.06 -6.05 6.02
N PHE A 69 -0.48 -6.31 4.84
CA PHE A 69 -0.17 -5.26 3.87
C PHE A 69 -1.44 -4.54 3.39
N SER A 70 -2.48 -5.30 3.04
CA SER A 70 -3.76 -4.73 2.59
C SER A 70 -4.51 -4.01 3.69
N PHE A 71 -4.35 -4.40 4.95
CA PHE A 71 -4.91 -3.69 6.10
C PHE A 71 -4.36 -2.25 6.18
N PHE A 72 -3.04 -2.07 6.10
CA PHE A 72 -2.44 -0.73 6.10
C PHE A 72 -2.77 0.06 4.83
N ALA A 73 -2.82 -0.59 3.67
CA ALA A 73 -3.24 0.05 2.43
C ALA A 73 -4.69 0.53 2.51
N GLY A 74 -5.60 -0.31 3.04
CA GLY A 74 -7.00 0.05 3.27
C GLY A 74 -7.18 1.20 4.26
N PHE A 75 -6.33 1.27 5.29
CA PHE A 75 -6.34 2.37 6.27
C PHE A 75 -5.99 3.72 5.64
N GLN A 76 -5.03 3.75 4.71
CA GLN A 76 -4.56 4.99 4.10
C GLN A 76 -5.65 5.72 3.31
N PHE A 77 -6.45 5.01 2.54
CA PHE A 77 -7.43 5.61 1.64
C PHE A 77 -8.40 6.57 2.35
N PRO A 78 -9.19 6.13 3.36
CA PRO A 78 -10.12 7.03 4.04
C PRO A 78 -9.39 8.06 4.91
N ALA A 79 -8.22 7.75 5.44
CA ALA A 79 -7.44 8.68 6.24
C ALA A 79 -6.94 9.87 5.40
N VAL A 80 -6.51 9.63 4.16
CA VAL A 80 -6.10 10.68 3.21
C VAL A 80 -7.31 11.46 2.71
N ALA A 81 -8.43 10.78 2.37
CA ALA A 81 -9.64 11.43 1.92
C ALA A 81 -10.17 12.44 2.96
N GLN A 82 -10.09 12.11 4.26
CA GLN A 82 -10.48 13.01 5.34
C GLN A 82 -9.52 14.20 5.54
N LEU A 83 -8.25 14.08 5.10
CA LEU A 83 -7.29 15.19 5.18
C LEU A 83 -7.51 16.25 4.09
N ILE A 84 -8.10 15.88 2.95
CA ILE A 84 -8.30 16.78 1.82
C ILE A 84 -9.46 17.78 2.07
N GLY A 85 -10.36 17.48 3.03
CA GLY A 85 -11.44 18.36 3.44
C GLY A 85 -12.78 18.13 2.70
N GLU A 86 -13.82 18.85 3.13
CA GLU A 86 -15.22 18.60 2.73
C GLU A 86 -15.67 19.36 1.46
N ASP A 87 -14.91 20.36 0.99
CA ASP A 87 -15.37 21.32 -0.02
C ASP A 87 -15.51 20.78 -1.46
N GLN A 88 -14.92 19.63 -1.78
CA GLN A 88 -15.04 19.00 -3.11
C GLN A 88 -15.00 17.49 -2.95
N SER A 89 -16.11 16.80 -3.02
CA SER A 89 -16.19 15.31 -2.98
C SER A 89 -14.81 14.58 -2.98
N PRO A 90 -13.99 14.75 -1.93
CA PRO A 90 -12.58 14.34 -1.92
C PRO A 90 -12.45 12.82 -2.04
N ALA A 91 -13.47 12.10 -1.58
CA ALA A 91 -13.53 10.65 -1.71
C ALA A 91 -13.58 10.20 -3.19
N ALA A 92 -14.30 10.93 -4.05
CA ALA A 92 -14.38 10.60 -5.48
C ALA A 92 -13.04 10.85 -6.19
N GLY A 93 -12.36 11.96 -5.88
CA GLY A 93 -11.03 12.27 -6.42
C GLY A 93 -9.98 11.27 -5.98
N CYS A 94 -9.94 10.91 -4.69
CA CYS A 94 -9.05 9.88 -4.17
C CYS A 94 -9.32 8.51 -4.81
N LEU A 95 -10.60 8.13 -4.97
CA LEU A 95 -10.96 6.87 -5.62
C LEU A 95 -10.53 6.85 -7.09
N ALA A 96 -10.75 7.94 -7.82
CA ALA A 96 -10.32 8.05 -9.21
C ALA A 96 -8.79 7.93 -9.34
N ALA A 97 -8.04 8.61 -8.48
CA ALA A 97 -6.59 8.53 -8.46
C ALA A 97 -6.09 7.12 -8.12
N ASP A 98 -6.71 6.44 -7.14
CA ASP A 98 -6.40 5.08 -6.76
C ASP A 98 -6.65 4.09 -7.90
N LEU A 99 -7.80 4.16 -8.54
CA LEU A 99 -8.16 3.31 -9.68
C LEU A 99 -7.23 3.54 -10.89
N CYS A 100 -6.90 4.79 -11.20
CA CYS A 100 -5.94 5.11 -12.25
C CYS A 100 -4.55 4.58 -11.90
N GLY A 101 -4.10 4.78 -10.67
CA GLY A 101 -2.83 4.26 -10.18
C GLY A 101 -2.77 2.73 -10.22
N ALA A 102 -3.85 2.06 -9.82
CA ALA A 102 -3.96 0.61 -9.86
C ALA A 102 -3.93 0.08 -11.31
N ALA A 103 -4.64 0.72 -12.22
CA ALA A 103 -4.66 0.33 -13.63
C ALA A 103 -3.27 0.48 -14.29
N VAL A 104 -2.62 1.63 -14.11
CA VAL A 104 -1.26 1.89 -14.62
C VAL A 104 -0.26 0.95 -13.94
N GLY A 105 -0.35 0.78 -12.63
CA GLY A 105 0.50 -0.13 -11.87
C GLY A 105 0.37 -1.58 -12.34
N ALA A 106 -0.85 -2.08 -12.51
CA ALA A 106 -1.09 -3.44 -13.01
C ALA A 106 -0.51 -3.64 -14.42
N LEU A 107 -0.69 -2.66 -15.31
CA LEU A 107 -0.18 -2.72 -16.66
C LEU A 107 1.35 -2.65 -16.68
N VAL A 108 1.97 -1.69 -16.02
CA VAL A 108 3.43 -1.50 -16.06
C VAL A 108 4.14 -2.58 -15.26
N VAL A 109 3.71 -2.83 -14.02
CA VAL A 109 4.37 -3.79 -13.14
C VAL A 109 4.08 -5.22 -13.57
N GLY A 110 2.81 -5.54 -13.86
CA GLY A 110 2.39 -6.89 -14.22
C GLY A 110 2.87 -7.36 -15.59
N THR A 111 2.88 -6.47 -16.59
CA THR A 111 3.23 -6.86 -17.97
C THR A 111 4.67 -6.58 -18.37
N LEU A 112 5.32 -5.58 -17.75
CA LEU A 112 6.68 -5.19 -18.11
C LEU A 112 7.70 -5.51 -17.01
N LEU A 113 7.51 -4.97 -15.79
CA LEU A 113 8.52 -5.05 -14.74
C LEU A 113 8.75 -6.48 -14.26
N ILE A 114 7.70 -7.20 -13.91
CA ILE A 114 7.83 -8.57 -13.39
C ILE A 114 8.40 -9.54 -14.43
N PRO A 115 7.92 -9.55 -15.69
CA PRO A 115 8.47 -10.45 -16.71
C PRO A 115 9.91 -10.14 -17.11
N LEU A 116 10.30 -8.84 -17.15
CA LEU A 116 11.63 -8.44 -17.61
C LEU A 116 12.69 -8.49 -16.50
N TRP A 117 12.35 -8.04 -15.30
CA TRP A 117 13.31 -7.84 -14.20
C TRP A 117 12.97 -8.59 -12.91
N GLY A 118 11.84 -9.28 -12.88
CA GLY A 118 11.42 -10.08 -11.74
C GLY A 118 10.79 -9.27 -10.61
N VAL A 119 10.24 -10.00 -9.64
CA VAL A 119 9.48 -9.43 -8.50
C VAL A 119 10.36 -8.55 -7.62
N GLY A 120 11.65 -8.87 -7.46
CA GLY A 120 12.56 -8.11 -6.60
C GLY A 120 12.70 -6.65 -7.03
N ILE A 121 12.87 -6.38 -8.33
CA ILE A 121 12.98 -5.03 -8.87
C ILE A 121 11.64 -4.30 -8.78
N ALA A 122 10.52 -5.00 -8.99
CA ALA A 122 9.20 -4.41 -8.81
C ALA A 122 8.97 -3.93 -7.37
N VAL A 123 9.36 -4.73 -6.36
CA VAL A 123 9.28 -4.35 -4.95
C VAL A 123 10.23 -3.20 -4.61
N LEU A 124 11.43 -3.18 -5.18
CA LEU A 124 12.38 -2.09 -4.97
C LEU A 124 11.84 -0.77 -5.52
N LEU A 125 11.23 -0.76 -6.69
CA LEU A 125 10.55 0.41 -7.25
C LEU A 125 9.38 0.86 -6.37
N LEU A 126 8.59 -0.07 -5.84
CA LEU A 126 7.53 0.25 -4.88
C LEU A 126 8.09 0.97 -3.65
N ILE A 127 9.21 0.49 -3.09
CA ILE A 127 9.88 1.12 -1.95
C ILE A 127 10.34 2.54 -2.32
N LEU A 128 10.93 2.75 -3.49
CA LEU A 128 11.36 4.07 -3.94
C LEU A 128 10.17 5.06 -4.06
N VAL A 129 9.06 4.60 -4.65
CA VAL A 129 7.83 5.41 -4.74
C VAL A 129 7.28 5.73 -3.34
N LYS A 130 7.29 4.77 -2.42
CA LYS A 130 6.85 4.98 -1.04
C LYS A 130 7.75 5.93 -0.27
N VAL A 131 9.05 5.85 -0.44
CA VAL A 131 10.01 6.80 0.15
C VAL A 131 9.77 8.22 -0.38
N SER A 132 9.57 8.39 -1.69
CA SER A 132 9.30 9.71 -2.28
C SER A 132 7.97 10.30 -1.77
N SER A 133 6.92 9.48 -1.64
CA SER A 133 5.64 9.89 -1.05
C SER A 133 5.80 10.32 0.42
N GLY A 134 6.53 9.54 1.21
CA GLY A 134 6.82 9.87 2.60
C GLY A 134 7.62 11.17 2.76
N LEU A 135 8.60 11.41 1.90
CA LEU A 135 9.37 12.66 1.88
C LEU A 135 8.47 13.86 1.54
N LEU A 136 7.59 13.74 0.55
CA LEU A 136 6.64 14.80 0.21
C LEU A 136 5.73 15.15 1.40
N LEU A 137 5.26 14.17 2.15
CA LEU A 137 4.48 14.40 3.37
C LEU A 137 5.27 15.14 4.45
N LEU A 138 6.58 14.86 4.59
CA LEU A 138 7.45 15.55 5.54
C LEU A 138 7.72 17.00 5.12
N PHE A 139 7.97 17.25 3.83
CA PHE A 139 8.21 18.60 3.31
C PHE A 139 6.96 19.47 3.38
N SER A 140 5.78 18.94 3.10
CA SER A 140 4.53 19.69 3.23
C SER A 140 4.23 20.11 4.68
N ARG A 141 4.81 19.42 5.66
CA ARG A 141 4.71 19.78 7.08
C ARG A 141 5.57 20.98 7.47
N GLN A 142 6.64 21.28 6.73
CA GLN A 142 7.54 22.40 7.03
C GLN A 142 7.08 23.72 6.39
N ALA A 143 6.13 23.65 5.46
CA ALA A 143 5.62 24.81 4.71
C ALA A 143 4.40 25.48 5.37
N GLU A 144 3.87 24.95 6.46
CA GLU A 144 2.82 25.53 7.32
C GLU A 144 3.41 26.11 8.59
#